data_432c9e41f779d0a2906e62f405897b3f
#
_entry.id   432c9e41f779d0a2906e62f405897b3f
#
_cell.length_a   1.000
_cell.length_b   1.000
_cell.length_c   1.000
_cell.angle_alpha   90.00
_cell.angle_beta   90.00
_cell.angle_gamma   90.00
#
_symmetry.space_group_name_H-M   'P 1'
#
loop_
_entity.id
_entity.type
_entity.pdbx_description
1 polymer ?
#
loop_
_entity_poly.entity_id
_entity_poly.type
_entity_poly.pdbx_seq_one_letter_code
_entity_poly.pdbx_strand_id
1 'polypeptide(L)' 'MEEKQWWTFTFGYGQQHEGMYVEIYGTFKSARRKMFERYGAKWAFQYNEKEWRDWESKRPYYIVESLLEKIDEEGES' A
#
# COMPACT_ATOMS: atom_id res chain seq x y z
N MET A 1 -19.49 9.05 -4.26
CA MET A 1 -18.81 8.85 -2.98
C MET A 1 -17.69 7.86 -3.12
N GLU A 2 -16.55 8.18 -2.54
CA GLU A 2 -15.43 7.27 -2.61
C GLU A 2 -15.58 6.16 -1.57
N GLU A 3 -15.22 4.95 -1.98
CA GLU A 3 -15.25 3.81 -1.07
C GLU A 3 -14.04 3.82 -0.16
N LYS A 4 -14.26 3.43 1.08
CA LYS A 4 -13.19 3.25 2.06
C LYS A 4 -12.82 1.79 2.10
N GLN A 5 -11.53 1.51 1.99
CA GLN A 5 -11.03 0.14 2.02
C GLN A 5 -9.56 0.18 2.36
N TRP A 6 -8.95 -0.99 2.47
CA TRP A 6 -7.51 -1.08 2.66
C TRP A 6 -6.82 -0.91 1.32
N TRP A 7 -5.91 0.06 1.26
CA TRP A 7 -5.10 0.29 0.07
C TRP A 7 -3.68 -0.18 0.37
N THR A 8 -3.09 -0.89 -0.57
CA THR A 8 -1.73 -1.41 -0.41
C THR A 8 -0.80 -0.64 -1.31
N PHE A 9 0.29 -0.15 -0.73
CA PHE A 9 1.29 0.62 -1.46
C PHE A 9 2.59 -0.18 -1.47
N THR A 10 3.19 -0.31 -2.64
CA THR A 10 4.44 -1.06 -2.79
C THR A 10 5.56 -0.11 -3.19
N PHE A 11 6.80 -0.54 -2.97
CA PHE A 11 7.98 0.24 -3.32
C PHE A 11 8.67 -0.38 -4.52
N GLY A 12 9.19 0.47 -5.40
CA GLY A 12 9.82 0.00 -6.62
C GLY A 12 11.24 -0.49 -6.39
N TYR A 13 11.76 -1.13 -7.41
CA TYR A 13 13.14 -1.62 -7.41
C TYR A 13 14.09 -0.43 -7.21
N GLY A 14 14.99 -0.59 -6.28
CA GLY A 14 15.96 0.47 -5.96
C GLY A 14 15.46 1.51 -4.99
N GLN A 15 14.20 1.46 -4.58
CA GLN A 15 13.69 2.37 -3.58
C GLN A 15 14.06 1.87 -2.17
N GLN A 16 14.04 2.80 -1.20
CA GLN A 16 14.52 2.52 0.15
C GLN A 16 13.86 1.30 0.80
N HIS A 17 12.56 1.14 0.59
CA HIS A 17 11.80 0.04 1.21
C HIS A 17 11.43 -1.04 0.20
N GLU A 18 12.30 -1.27 -0.76
CA GLU A 18 12.11 -2.32 -1.76
C GLU A 18 11.82 -3.66 -1.07
N GLY A 19 10.83 -4.39 -1.58
CA GLY A 19 10.44 -5.66 -0.98
C GLY A 19 9.47 -5.53 0.18
N MET A 20 8.96 -4.33 0.44
CA MET A 20 8.02 -4.10 1.52
C MET A 20 6.75 -3.45 0.98
N TYR A 21 5.69 -3.47 1.79
CA TYR A 21 4.45 -2.80 1.43
C TYR A 21 3.82 -2.16 2.66
N VAL A 22 2.95 -1.17 2.40
CA VAL A 22 2.23 -0.44 3.45
C VAL A 22 0.74 -0.58 3.17
N GLU A 23 -0.06 -0.84 4.21
CA GLU A 23 -1.51 -0.88 4.09
C GLU A 23 -2.12 0.31 4.81
N ILE A 24 -3.00 1.03 4.13
CA ILE A 24 -3.67 2.20 4.70
C ILE A 24 -5.17 2.11 4.41
N TYR A 25 -5.98 2.21 5.46
CA TYR A 25 -7.44 2.18 5.32
C TYR A 25 -7.96 3.59 5.12
N GLY A 26 -8.83 3.77 4.12
CA GLY A 26 -9.44 5.06 3.83
C GLY A 26 -9.91 5.10 2.40
N THR A 27 -10.16 6.30 1.89
CA THR A 27 -10.47 6.48 0.49
C THR A 27 -9.19 6.45 -0.33
N PHE A 28 -9.33 6.35 -1.64
CA PHE A 28 -8.18 6.41 -2.54
C PHE A 28 -7.32 7.64 -2.24
N LYS A 29 -7.97 8.80 -2.14
CA LYS A 29 -7.24 10.06 -1.93
C LYS A 29 -6.65 10.19 -0.55
N SER A 30 -7.38 9.79 0.48
CA SER A 30 -6.88 9.94 1.86
C SER A 30 -5.71 9.00 2.12
N ALA A 31 -5.79 7.77 1.61
CA ALA A 31 -4.70 6.82 1.75
C ALA A 31 -3.45 7.30 1.01
N ARG A 32 -3.65 7.81 -0.21
CA ARG A 32 -2.54 8.36 -1.02
C ARG A 32 -1.89 9.55 -0.32
N ARG A 33 -2.69 10.44 0.26
CA ARG A 33 -2.16 11.59 0.99
C ARG A 33 -1.31 11.13 2.18
N LYS A 34 -1.80 10.15 2.92
CA LYS A 34 -1.04 9.63 4.07
C LYS A 34 0.28 9.03 3.61
N MET A 35 0.27 8.34 2.49
CA MET A 35 1.49 7.76 1.92
C MET A 35 2.51 8.85 1.58
N PHE A 36 2.05 9.95 0.98
CA PHE A 36 2.93 11.09 0.68
C PHE A 36 3.48 11.73 1.94
N GLU A 37 2.66 11.83 2.99
CA GLU A 37 3.12 12.38 4.26
C GLU A 37 4.20 11.54 4.92
N ARG A 38 4.09 10.21 4.79
CA ARG A 38 5.01 9.29 5.46
C ARG A 38 6.26 8.99 4.63
N TYR A 39 6.11 8.85 3.34
CA TYR A 39 7.19 8.35 2.47
C TYR A 39 7.49 9.27 1.29
N GLY A 40 6.78 10.38 1.18
CA GLY A 40 6.96 11.27 0.04
C GLY A 40 6.51 10.61 -1.25
N ALA A 41 7.22 10.84 -2.32
CA ALA A 41 6.91 10.25 -3.62
C ALA A 41 7.72 8.98 -3.90
N LYS A 42 8.36 8.42 -2.88
CA LYS A 42 9.29 7.30 -3.06
C LYS A 42 8.60 5.95 -2.88
N TRP A 43 7.52 5.74 -3.61
CA TRP A 43 6.81 4.48 -3.67
C TRP A 43 6.31 4.28 -5.11
N ALA A 44 5.92 3.05 -5.45
CA ALA A 44 5.64 2.70 -6.84
C ALA A 44 4.15 2.62 -7.20
N PHE A 45 3.43 1.73 -6.54
CA PHE A 45 2.05 1.42 -6.94
C PHE A 45 1.10 1.46 -5.76
N GLN A 46 -0.16 1.80 -6.05
CA GLN A 46 -1.26 1.77 -5.09
C GLN A 46 -2.29 0.76 -5.59
N TYR A 47 -2.57 -0.25 -4.79
CA TYR A 47 -3.52 -1.30 -5.12
C TYR A 47 -4.73 -1.25 -4.20
N ASN A 48 -5.93 -1.49 -4.76
CA ASN A 48 -7.10 -1.70 -3.91
C ASN A 48 -7.08 -3.15 -3.39
N GLU A 49 -8.07 -3.50 -2.54
CA GLU A 49 -8.09 -4.84 -1.94
C GLU A 49 -8.15 -5.95 -2.99
N LYS A 50 -8.97 -5.77 -4.01
CA LYS A 50 -9.12 -6.76 -5.06
C LYS A 50 -7.84 -6.90 -5.89
N GLU A 51 -7.25 -5.78 -6.25
CA GLU A 51 -6.01 -5.77 -7.04
C GLU A 51 -4.87 -6.41 -6.27
N TRP A 52 -4.77 -6.12 -4.97
CA TRP A 52 -3.72 -6.68 -4.15
C TRP A 52 -3.87 -8.19 -4.00
N ARG A 53 -5.11 -8.65 -3.78
CA ARG A 53 -5.39 -10.08 -3.66
C ARG A 53 -5.05 -10.82 -4.95
N ASP A 54 -5.38 -10.21 -6.09
CA ASP A 54 -5.07 -10.77 -7.39
C ASP A 54 -3.56 -10.86 -7.60
N TRP A 55 -2.84 -9.81 -7.23
CA TRP A 55 -1.38 -9.79 -7.32
C TRP A 55 -0.77 -10.88 -6.46
N GLU A 56 -1.23 -11.02 -5.23
CA GLU A 56 -0.70 -12.05 -4.33
C GLU A 56 -0.88 -13.46 -4.89
N SER A 57 -2.00 -13.71 -5.57
CA SER A 57 -2.27 -15.04 -6.13
C SER A 57 -1.42 -15.34 -7.37
N LYS A 58 -0.93 -14.31 -8.04
CA LYS A 58 -0.18 -14.47 -9.29
C LYS A 58 1.32 -14.25 -9.13
N ARG A 59 1.72 -13.69 -8.01
CA ARG A 59 3.12 -13.33 -7.82
C ARG A 59 3.99 -14.59 -7.74
N PRO A 60 5.19 -14.57 -8.36
CA PRO A 60 6.10 -15.72 -8.27
C PRO A 60 6.49 -16.02 -6.83
N TYR A 61 6.69 -17.30 -6.53
CA TYR A 61 6.97 -17.72 -5.16
C TYR A 61 8.27 -17.14 -4.59
N TYR A 62 9.19 -16.77 -5.46
CA TYR A 62 10.46 -16.21 -5.02
C TYR A 62 10.40 -14.71 -4.71
N ILE A 63 9.29 -14.06 -5.05
CA ILE A 63 9.08 -12.66 -4.69
C ILE A 63 8.35 -12.60 -3.37
N VAL A 64 9.06 -12.18 -2.32
CA VAL A 64 8.49 -12.07 -0.98
C VAL A 64 8.40 -10.60 -0.61
N GLU A 65 7.22 -10.19 -0.14
CA GLU A 65 7.03 -8.82 0.31
C GLU A 65 6.60 -8.84 1.77
N SER A 66 7.17 -7.92 2.55
CA SER A 66 6.91 -7.84 3.98
C SER A 66 6.14 -6.58 4.31
N LEU A 67 5.23 -6.69 5.26
CA LEU A 67 4.47 -5.53 5.72
C LEU A 67 5.39 -4.59 6.49
N LEU A 68 5.47 -3.34 6.03
CA LEU A 68 6.26 -2.32 6.68
C LEU A 68 5.44 -1.58 7.72
N GLU A 69 4.21 -1.20 7.35
CA GLU A 69 3.35 -0.41 8.24
C GLU A 69 1.89 -0.63 7.87
N LYS A 70 1.02 -0.60 8.87
CA LYS A 70 -0.42 -0.70 8.67
C LYS A 70 -1.09 0.45 9.40
N ILE A 71 -1.80 1.30 8.66
CA ILE A 71 -2.38 2.52 9.19
C ILE A 71 -3.88 2.54 8.94
N ASP A 72 -4.67 2.69 10.01
CA ASP A 72 -6.11 2.85 9.89
C ASP A 72 -6.44 4.33 10.04
N GLU A 73 -6.53 5.04 8.90
CA GLU A 73 -6.83 6.46 8.88
C GLU A 73 -8.18 6.79 9.51
N GLU A 74 -9.15 5.89 9.35
CA GLU A 74 -10.51 6.16 9.80
C GLU A 74 -10.74 5.74 11.25
N GLY A 75 -10.01 4.76 11.72
CA GLY A 75 -10.16 4.24 13.07
C GLY A 75 -9.27 4.90 14.09
N GLU A 76 -8.39 5.78 13.65
CA GLU A 76 -7.46 6.45 14.54
C GLU A 76 -8.15 7.55 15.33
N SER A 77 -7.93 7.57 16.58
CA SER A 77 -8.52 8.59 17.46
C SER A 77 -7.45 9.53 17.99
#